data_eb0958ba5572c8b363af38586250edb3
#
_entry.id   eb0958ba5572c8b363af38586250edb3
#
_cell.length_a   1.000
_cell.length_b   1.000
_cell.length_c   1.000
_cell.angle_alpha   90.00
_cell.angle_beta   90.00
_cell.angle_gamma   90.00
#
_symmetry.space_group_name_H-M   'P 1'
#
loop_
_entity.id
_entity.type
_entity.pdbx_description
1 polymer ?
#
loop_
_entity_poly.entity_id
_entity_poly.type
_entity_poly.pdbx_seq_one_letter_code
_entity_poly.pdbx_strand_id
1 'polypeptide(L)'
;QLALRGAVHDELEAQGKLDWALQEFEAVRTAPPPEPRAEPWRRTSGVHRVRKARNLAVVRALWERRDELARRRDMAPGRVLPDSAIVEAAARLPKTVHELRAVPGFSGRTRSADAVSYFAALEAALALPDRELPHHPPRTDAPPPAKSWDRSDPDAAARLAAARPAVTAIADEHHVPTENLLLPDLLRRLCWTPPADLDDAAVADFLRAGGARPWQIDLTAHVLGSALRRAEAHVV
;
A
#
# COMPACT_ATOMS: atom_id res chain seq x y z
N GLN A 1 -7.59 25.58 17.80
CA GLN A 1 -6.62 24.46 17.72
C GLN A 1 -6.07 24.06 19.09
N LEU A 2 -5.70 25.02 19.99
CA LEU A 2 -5.18 24.71 21.34
C LEU A 2 -6.20 23.96 22.20
N ALA A 3 -7.47 24.37 22.18
CA ALA A 3 -8.54 23.70 22.94
C ALA A 3 -8.77 22.26 22.47
N LEU A 4 -8.73 22.00 21.16
CA LEU A 4 -8.84 20.65 20.62
C LEU A 4 -7.66 19.78 21.04
N ARG A 5 -6.44 20.32 21.00
CA ARG A 5 -5.24 19.61 21.47
C ARG A 5 -5.36 19.23 22.95
N GLY A 6 -5.82 20.16 23.79
CA GLY A 6 -6.03 19.89 25.23
C GLY A 6 -7.05 18.76 25.43
N ALA A 7 -8.21 18.84 24.78
CA ALA A 7 -9.24 17.82 24.90
C ALA A 7 -8.78 16.43 24.44
N VAL A 8 -8.01 16.34 23.35
CA VAL A 8 -7.44 15.06 22.88
C VAL A 8 -6.40 14.52 23.86
N HIS A 9 -5.54 15.39 24.42
CA HIS A 9 -4.55 15.01 25.43
C HIS A 9 -5.23 14.42 26.67
N ASP A 10 -6.23 15.15 27.22
CA ASP A 10 -6.94 14.74 28.43
C ASP A 10 -7.68 13.42 28.24
N GLU A 11 -8.26 13.20 27.04
CA GLU A 11 -8.93 11.94 26.69
C GLU A 11 -7.94 10.78 26.58
N LEU A 12 -6.78 10.98 25.97
CA LEU A 12 -5.74 9.96 25.85
C LEU A 12 -5.15 9.61 27.22
N GLU A 13 -4.97 10.61 28.10
CA GLU A 13 -4.51 10.40 29.47
C GLU A 13 -5.54 9.61 30.28
N ALA A 14 -6.82 9.97 30.19
CA ALA A 14 -7.92 9.27 30.85
C ALA A 14 -8.02 7.80 30.44
N GLN A 15 -7.69 7.49 29.18
CA GLN A 15 -7.64 6.12 28.64
C GLN A 15 -6.31 5.39 28.92
N GLY A 16 -5.33 6.03 29.55
CA GLY A 16 -3.99 5.46 29.72
C GLY A 16 -3.19 5.25 28.44
N LYS A 17 -3.54 5.94 27.36
CA LYS A 17 -2.95 5.79 26.02
C LYS A 17 -2.06 6.95 25.59
N LEU A 18 -1.84 7.93 26.47
CA LEU A 18 -1.08 9.13 26.10
C LEU A 18 0.35 8.79 25.67
N ASP A 19 1.03 7.90 26.42
CA ASP A 19 2.40 7.48 26.05
C ASP A 19 2.44 6.78 24.69
N TRP A 20 1.46 5.93 24.37
CA TRP A 20 1.35 5.29 23.07
C TRP A 20 1.21 6.31 21.95
N ALA A 21 0.33 7.29 22.12
CA ALA A 21 0.14 8.36 21.16
C ALA A 21 1.40 9.21 20.99
N LEU A 22 2.12 9.51 22.06
CA LEU A 22 3.38 10.25 22.00
C LEU A 22 4.46 9.48 21.24
N GLN A 23 4.56 8.16 21.40
CA GLN A 23 5.46 7.31 20.62
C GLN A 23 5.11 7.35 19.11
N GLU A 24 3.82 7.31 18.76
CA GLU A 24 3.39 7.43 17.36
C GLU A 24 3.71 8.83 16.79
N PHE A 25 3.45 9.90 17.55
CA PHE A 25 3.76 11.25 17.09
C PHE A 25 5.26 11.47 16.90
N GLU A 26 6.09 10.94 17.81
CA GLU A 26 7.54 11.01 17.67
C GLU A 26 8.04 10.22 16.49
N ALA A 27 7.49 9.04 16.23
CA ALA A 27 7.84 8.25 15.07
C ALA A 27 7.49 8.95 13.76
N VAL A 28 6.33 9.62 13.68
CA VAL A 28 5.95 10.43 12.51
C VAL A 28 6.86 11.65 12.36
N ARG A 29 7.18 12.33 13.47
CA ARG A 29 8.03 13.53 13.49
C ARG A 29 9.45 13.25 13.02
N THR A 30 9.99 12.08 13.38
CA THR A 30 11.38 11.68 13.08
C THR A 30 11.50 10.86 11.81
N ALA A 31 10.38 10.41 11.23
CA ALA A 31 10.40 9.65 9.99
C ALA A 31 11.04 10.47 8.86
N PRO A 32 11.96 9.88 8.09
CA PRO A 32 12.48 10.55 6.91
C PRO A 32 11.35 10.78 5.91
N PRO A 33 11.42 11.82 5.08
CA PRO A 33 10.47 11.98 3.98
C PRO A 33 10.41 10.70 3.15
N PRO A 34 9.21 10.24 2.76
CA PRO A 34 9.09 9.04 1.95
C PRO A 34 9.82 9.24 0.62
N GLU A 35 10.61 8.26 0.23
CA GLU A 35 11.28 8.29 -1.06
C GLU A 35 10.26 8.39 -2.21
N PRO A 36 10.53 9.26 -3.21
CA PRO A 36 9.70 9.31 -4.40
C PRO A 36 9.67 7.94 -5.08
N ARG A 37 8.49 7.44 -5.35
CA ARG A 37 8.34 6.14 -6.02
C ARG A 37 8.87 6.22 -7.44
N ALA A 38 9.64 5.22 -7.87
CA ALA A 38 10.19 5.15 -9.21
C ALA A 38 9.09 5.09 -10.30
N GLU A 39 7.96 4.42 -10.02
CA GLU A 39 6.88 4.22 -10.99
C GLU A 39 5.49 4.49 -10.35
N PRO A 40 5.18 5.77 -10.01
CA PRO A 40 3.94 6.12 -9.33
C PRO A 40 2.69 5.82 -10.16
N TRP A 41 2.81 5.82 -11.49
CA TRP A 41 1.75 5.48 -12.45
C TRP A 41 1.20 4.05 -12.28
N ARG A 42 1.97 3.13 -11.71
CA ARG A 42 1.52 1.74 -11.44
C ARG A 42 0.41 1.67 -10.38
N ARG A 43 0.16 2.76 -9.67
CA ARG A 43 -0.95 2.87 -8.71
C ARG A 43 -2.22 3.46 -9.33
N THR A 44 -2.25 3.72 -10.62
CA THR A 44 -3.47 4.13 -11.32
C THR A 44 -4.56 3.10 -11.05
N SER A 45 -5.69 3.55 -10.51
CA SER A 45 -6.81 2.67 -10.16
C SER A 45 -7.28 1.91 -11.39
N GLY A 46 -7.33 0.59 -11.28
CA GLY A 46 -7.72 -0.29 -12.40
C GLY A 46 -6.57 -0.70 -13.34
N VAL A 47 -5.32 -0.26 -13.12
CA VAL A 47 -4.17 -0.62 -13.96
C VAL A 47 -3.95 -2.15 -14.04
N HIS A 48 -4.34 -2.91 -13.03
CA HIS A 48 -4.25 -4.37 -13.00
C HIS A 48 -5.02 -5.06 -14.14
N ARG A 49 -5.98 -4.38 -14.76
CA ARG A 49 -6.72 -4.85 -15.96
C ARG A 49 -5.93 -4.72 -17.24
N VAL A 50 -4.88 -3.89 -17.24
CA VAL A 50 -4.00 -3.64 -18.40
C VAL A 50 -2.80 -4.59 -18.31
N ARG A 51 -2.79 -5.63 -19.15
CA ARG A 51 -1.78 -6.71 -19.06
C ARG A 51 -0.65 -6.60 -20.08
N LYS A 52 -0.91 -6.00 -21.26
CA LYS A 52 0.09 -5.89 -22.32
C LYS A 52 1.08 -4.77 -22.01
N ALA A 53 2.38 -5.04 -22.13
CA ALA A 53 3.44 -4.07 -21.87
C ALA A 53 3.27 -2.76 -22.68
N ARG A 54 2.84 -2.87 -23.93
CA ARG A 54 2.56 -1.71 -24.81
C ARG A 54 1.43 -0.84 -24.25
N ASN A 55 0.35 -1.47 -23.76
CA ASN A 55 -0.77 -0.74 -23.15
C ASN A 55 -0.36 -0.11 -21.80
N LEU A 56 0.52 -0.78 -21.03
CA LEU A 56 1.10 -0.21 -19.81
C LEU A 56 1.97 1.02 -20.11
N ALA A 57 2.69 1.03 -21.22
CA ALA A 57 3.43 2.21 -21.67
C ALA A 57 2.47 3.40 -21.93
N VAL A 58 1.31 3.13 -22.51
CA VAL A 58 0.26 4.15 -22.70
C VAL A 58 -0.26 4.64 -21.35
N VAL A 59 -0.53 3.75 -20.37
CA VAL A 59 -0.91 4.18 -19.02
C VAL A 59 0.14 5.11 -18.42
N ARG A 60 1.42 4.76 -18.50
CA ARG A 60 2.54 5.57 -18.00
C ARG A 60 2.53 6.96 -18.66
N ALA A 61 2.51 7.02 -19.97
CA ALA A 61 2.58 8.29 -20.72
C ALA A 61 1.38 9.21 -20.42
N LEU A 62 0.16 8.66 -20.38
CA LEU A 62 -1.03 9.45 -20.06
C LEU A 62 -1.03 9.91 -18.59
N TRP A 63 -0.53 9.08 -17.66
CA TRP A 63 -0.37 9.44 -16.26
C TRP A 63 0.63 10.57 -16.08
N GLU A 64 1.82 10.47 -16.70
CA GLU A 64 2.87 11.50 -16.67
C GLU A 64 2.36 12.83 -17.25
N ARG A 65 1.66 12.77 -18.37
CA ARG A 65 1.06 13.95 -18.99
C ARG A 65 0.00 14.59 -18.10
N ARG A 66 -0.83 13.78 -17.45
CA ARG A 66 -1.81 14.26 -16.46
C ARG A 66 -1.12 14.96 -15.29
N ASP A 67 -0.07 14.36 -14.74
CA ASP A 67 0.65 14.87 -13.58
C ASP A 67 1.30 16.22 -13.90
N GLU A 68 1.91 16.37 -15.08
CA GLU A 68 2.44 17.63 -15.59
C GLU A 68 1.37 18.72 -15.71
N LEU A 69 0.22 18.37 -16.27
CA LEU A 69 -0.90 19.31 -16.39
C LEU A 69 -1.47 19.72 -15.03
N ALA A 70 -1.55 18.77 -14.11
CA ALA A 70 -2.02 18.99 -12.74
C ALA A 70 -1.11 19.96 -11.98
N ARG A 71 0.20 19.75 -12.04
CA ARG A 71 1.20 20.64 -11.44
C ARG A 71 1.14 22.04 -12.02
N ARG A 72 1.08 22.17 -13.33
CA ARG A 72 0.99 23.51 -13.99
C ARG A 72 -0.27 24.29 -13.64
N ARG A 73 -1.35 23.59 -13.26
CA ARG A 73 -2.64 24.19 -12.95
C ARG A 73 -2.93 24.28 -11.44
N ASP A 74 -2.01 23.80 -10.62
CA ASP A 74 -2.23 23.65 -9.18
C ASP A 74 -3.56 22.93 -8.87
N MET A 75 -3.78 21.79 -9.54
CA MET A 75 -5.00 21.00 -9.42
C MET A 75 -4.70 19.57 -9.06
N ALA A 76 -5.59 18.94 -8.29
CA ALA A 76 -5.49 17.50 -8.03
C ALA A 76 -5.56 16.70 -9.36
N PRO A 77 -4.65 15.72 -9.59
CA PRO A 77 -4.56 14.97 -10.85
C PRO A 77 -5.89 14.34 -11.30
N GLY A 78 -6.68 13.78 -10.36
CA GLY A 78 -7.98 13.19 -10.67
C GLY A 78 -9.04 14.20 -11.15
N ARG A 79 -8.86 15.50 -10.87
CA ARG A 79 -9.71 16.56 -11.41
C ARG A 79 -9.33 16.94 -12.84
N VAL A 80 -8.06 16.75 -13.20
CA VAL A 80 -7.58 16.98 -14.58
C VAL A 80 -8.02 15.83 -15.48
N LEU A 81 -7.79 14.58 -15.07
CA LEU A 81 -8.21 13.38 -15.79
C LEU A 81 -8.35 12.23 -14.78
N PRO A 82 -9.51 11.56 -14.68
CA PRO A 82 -9.69 10.43 -13.78
C PRO A 82 -8.87 9.20 -14.21
N ASP A 83 -8.47 8.37 -13.24
CA ASP A 83 -7.71 7.13 -13.49
C ASP A 83 -8.44 6.20 -14.46
N SER A 84 -9.77 6.11 -14.36
CA SER A 84 -10.59 5.29 -15.25
C SER A 84 -10.45 5.67 -16.72
N ALA A 85 -10.31 6.97 -17.02
CA ALA A 85 -10.11 7.45 -18.38
C ALA A 85 -8.74 7.01 -18.95
N ILE A 86 -7.69 7.07 -18.13
CA ILE A 86 -6.35 6.59 -18.52
C ILE A 86 -6.38 5.10 -18.85
N VAL A 87 -6.97 4.30 -17.95
CA VAL A 87 -7.05 2.84 -18.13
C VAL A 87 -7.90 2.48 -19.36
N GLU A 88 -9.01 3.18 -19.56
CA GLU A 88 -9.90 2.94 -20.72
C GLU A 88 -9.23 3.34 -22.05
N ALA A 89 -8.53 4.47 -22.10
CA ALA A 89 -7.76 4.87 -23.27
C ALA A 89 -6.64 3.87 -23.59
N ALA A 90 -5.94 3.37 -22.56
CA ALA A 90 -4.91 2.34 -22.72
C ALA A 90 -5.48 0.99 -23.17
N ALA A 91 -6.72 0.67 -22.82
CA ALA A 91 -7.39 -0.55 -23.28
C ALA A 91 -7.85 -0.44 -24.75
N ARG A 92 -8.43 0.71 -25.12
CA ARG A 92 -8.99 0.95 -26.47
C ARG A 92 -7.95 1.31 -27.52
N LEU A 93 -6.85 1.94 -27.14
CA LEU A 93 -5.79 2.44 -28.04
C LEU A 93 -6.35 3.28 -29.17
N PRO A 94 -7.02 4.42 -28.89
CA PRO A 94 -7.58 5.28 -29.93
C PRO A 94 -6.51 5.72 -30.93
N LYS A 95 -6.88 5.78 -32.21
CA LYS A 95 -5.98 6.09 -33.33
C LYS A 95 -6.03 7.55 -33.78
N THR A 96 -6.97 8.32 -33.25
CA THR A 96 -7.15 9.73 -33.54
C THR A 96 -7.51 10.52 -32.28
N VAL A 97 -7.25 11.82 -32.31
CA VAL A 97 -7.71 12.72 -31.22
C VAL A 97 -9.23 12.66 -31.05
N HIS A 98 -9.97 12.46 -32.13
CA HIS A 98 -11.42 12.33 -32.10
C HIS A 98 -11.85 11.07 -31.33
N GLU A 99 -11.25 9.93 -31.64
CA GLU A 99 -11.50 8.68 -30.91
C GLU A 99 -11.10 8.79 -29.42
N LEU A 100 -9.96 9.45 -29.10
CA LEU A 100 -9.56 9.69 -27.73
C LEU A 100 -10.61 10.50 -26.97
N ARG A 101 -11.17 11.54 -27.60
CA ARG A 101 -12.24 12.33 -27.01
C ARG A 101 -13.54 11.59 -26.79
N ALA A 102 -13.77 10.51 -27.54
CA ALA A 102 -14.92 9.61 -27.35
C ALA A 102 -14.75 8.65 -26.16
N VAL A 103 -13.52 8.53 -25.61
CA VAL A 103 -13.28 7.71 -24.40
C VAL A 103 -13.91 8.39 -23.18
N PRO A 104 -14.70 7.67 -22.36
CA PRO A 104 -15.27 8.21 -21.14
C PRO A 104 -14.20 8.88 -20.25
N GLY A 105 -14.49 10.10 -19.79
CA GLY A 105 -13.59 10.92 -18.99
C GLY A 105 -12.71 11.88 -19.80
N PHE A 106 -12.53 11.66 -21.12
CA PHE A 106 -11.94 12.66 -22.02
C PHE A 106 -13.00 13.60 -22.62
N SER A 107 -14.25 13.19 -22.66
CA SER A 107 -15.36 14.04 -23.14
C SER A 107 -15.74 15.09 -22.13
N GLY A 108 -15.97 16.33 -22.57
CA GLY A 108 -16.57 17.43 -21.82
C GLY A 108 -15.66 18.18 -20.84
N ARG A 109 -14.70 17.53 -20.19
CA ARG A 109 -13.78 18.19 -19.23
C ARG A 109 -12.39 18.47 -19.81
N THR A 110 -11.99 17.72 -20.81
CA THR A 110 -10.66 17.86 -21.42
C THR A 110 -10.69 18.96 -22.48
N ARG A 111 -9.89 20.01 -22.29
CA ARG A 111 -9.72 21.07 -23.31
C ARG A 111 -9.20 20.47 -24.59
N SER A 112 -9.57 21.03 -25.76
CA SER A 112 -9.10 20.50 -27.04
C SER A 112 -7.57 20.43 -27.16
N ALA A 113 -6.85 21.43 -26.64
CA ALA A 113 -5.39 21.43 -26.60
C ALA A 113 -4.82 20.31 -25.71
N ASP A 114 -5.48 19.98 -24.58
CA ASP A 114 -5.08 18.88 -23.71
C ASP A 114 -5.29 17.53 -24.42
N ALA A 115 -6.42 17.35 -25.11
CA ALA A 115 -6.69 16.13 -25.86
C ALA A 115 -5.63 15.84 -26.93
N VAL A 116 -5.18 16.89 -27.66
CA VAL A 116 -4.08 16.77 -28.61
C VAL A 116 -2.79 16.33 -27.90
N SER A 117 -2.48 16.93 -26.75
CA SER A 117 -1.26 16.58 -26.01
C SER A 117 -1.30 15.20 -25.39
N TYR A 118 -2.46 14.73 -24.92
CA TYR A 118 -2.64 13.35 -24.46
C TYR A 118 -2.50 12.35 -25.61
N PHE A 119 -3.05 12.70 -26.78
CA PHE A 119 -2.93 11.84 -27.96
C PHE A 119 -1.47 11.72 -28.42
N ALA A 120 -0.72 12.83 -28.47
CA ALA A 120 0.70 12.80 -28.78
C ALA A 120 1.50 11.93 -27.79
N ALA A 121 1.18 11.99 -26.48
CA ALA A 121 1.81 11.12 -25.47
C ALA A 121 1.47 9.64 -25.70
N LEU A 122 0.23 9.33 -26.11
CA LEU A 122 -0.21 7.99 -26.46
C LEU A 122 0.54 7.46 -27.69
N GLU A 123 0.63 8.24 -28.76
CA GLU A 123 1.36 7.86 -29.97
C GLU A 123 2.84 7.60 -29.67
N ALA A 124 3.48 8.49 -28.90
CA ALA A 124 4.87 8.30 -28.49
C ALA A 124 5.06 7.00 -27.68
N ALA A 125 4.13 6.67 -26.80
CA ALA A 125 4.18 5.42 -26.04
C ALA A 125 4.01 4.18 -26.92
N LEU A 126 3.17 4.26 -27.93
CA LEU A 126 2.99 3.16 -28.90
C LEU A 126 4.21 2.96 -29.81
N ALA A 127 4.99 4.00 -30.05
CA ALA A 127 6.21 3.96 -30.88
C ALA A 127 7.46 3.51 -30.11
N LEU A 128 7.38 3.30 -28.78
CA LEU A 128 8.53 2.88 -27.98
C LEU A 128 9.08 1.53 -28.47
N PRO A 129 10.41 1.36 -28.53
CA PRO A 129 11.02 0.05 -28.76
C PRO A 129 10.72 -0.91 -27.60
N ASP A 130 10.70 -2.22 -27.86
CA ASP A 130 10.30 -3.22 -26.88
C ASP A 130 11.13 -3.20 -25.58
N ARG A 131 12.44 -2.87 -25.69
CA ARG A 131 13.34 -2.74 -24.52
C ARG A 131 12.97 -1.60 -23.56
N GLU A 132 12.18 -0.62 -24.00
CA GLU A 132 11.75 0.54 -23.22
C GLU A 132 10.32 0.40 -22.66
N LEU A 133 9.67 -0.71 -23.01
CA LEU A 133 8.34 -1.00 -22.48
C LEU A 133 8.40 -1.31 -20.98
N PRO A 134 7.37 -0.94 -20.23
CA PRO A 134 7.29 -1.31 -18.82
C PRO A 134 7.31 -2.82 -18.63
N HIS A 135 8.27 -3.30 -17.86
CA HIS A 135 8.29 -4.70 -17.43
C HIS A 135 7.35 -4.89 -16.22
N HIS A 136 6.96 -6.14 -15.97
CA HIS A 136 6.31 -6.44 -14.71
C HIS A 136 7.26 -6.07 -13.54
N PRO A 137 6.75 -5.44 -12.47
CA PRO A 137 7.60 -5.16 -11.32
C PRO A 137 8.23 -6.47 -10.83
N PRO A 138 9.49 -6.43 -10.36
CA PRO A 138 10.10 -7.60 -9.76
C PRO A 138 9.19 -8.12 -8.64
N ARG A 139 9.23 -9.44 -8.41
CA ARG A 139 8.53 -10.03 -7.26
C ARG A 139 9.05 -9.35 -6.00
N THR A 140 8.14 -8.82 -5.22
CA THR A 140 8.50 -8.27 -3.90
C THR A 140 8.79 -9.43 -2.95
N ASP A 141 9.69 -9.24 -1.99
CA ASP A 141 9.93 -10.18 -0.88
C ASP A 141 8.73 -10.26 0.10
N ALA A 142 7.63 -9.63 -0.25
CA ALA A 142 6.41 -9.69 0.52
C ALA A 142 5.79 -11.09 0.45
N PRO A 143 5.23 -11.59 1.54
CA PRO A 143 4.50 -12.84 1.56
C PRO A 143 3.41 -12.86 0.49
N PRO A 144 3.15 -13.99 -0.18
CA PRO A 144 2.04 -14.11 -1.11
C PRO A 144 0.70 -13.82 -0.41
N PRO A 145 -0.40 -13.66 -1.15
CA PRO A 145 -1.72 -13.49 -0.53
C PRO A 145 -2.04 -14.64 0.44
N ALA A 146 -2.44 -14.33 1.67
CA ALA A 146 -2.67 -15.32 2.73
C ALA A 146 -3.63 -16.44 2.34
N LYS A 147 -4.58 -16.16 1.43
CA LYS A 147 -5.53 -17.16 0.88
C LYS A 147 -4.87 -18.32 0.11
N SER A 148 -3.60 -18.19 -0.26
CA SER A 148 -2.86 -19.24 -0.96
C SER A 148 -1.95 -20.05 -0.04
N TRP A 149 -1.81 -19.68 1.24
CA TRP A 149 -0.84 -20.26 2.16
C TRP A 149 -1.13 -21.70 2.51
N ASP A 150 -2.39 -22.09 2.65
CA ASP A 150 -2.77 -23.48 2.94
C ASP A 150 -2.15 -24.50 1.95
N ARG A 151 -1.88 -24.04 0.72
CA ARG A 151 -1.27 -24.88 -0.33
C ARG A 151 0.22 -24.65 -0.53
N SER A 152 0.71 -23.43 -0.26
CA SER A 152 2.10 -23.06 -0.54
C SER A 152 3.02 -23.18 0.66
N ASP A 153 2.50 -22.98 1.86
CA ASP A 153 3.18 -23.07 3.14
C ASP A 153 2.14 -23.28 4.26
N PRO A 154 1.71 -24.54 4.53
CA PRO A 154 0.72 -24.84 5.55
C PRO A 154 1.13 -24.41 6.95
N ASP A 155 2.44 -24.43 7.26
CA ASP A 155 2.97 -24.03 8.57
C ASP A 155 2.80 -22.52 8.78
N ALA A 156 3.10 -21.71 7.76
CA ALA A 156 2.83 -20.28 7.80
C ALA A 156 1.33 -19.98 7.93
N ALA A 157 0.47 -20.79 7.29
CA ALA A 157 -0.98 -20.66 7.42
C ALA A 157 -1.43 -20.95 8.85
N ALA A 158 -0.92 -22.02 9.47
CA ALA A 158 -1.20 -22.41 10.86
C ALA A 158 -0.74 -21.32 11.83
N ARG A 159 0.48 -20.79 11.66
CA ARG A 159 1.00 -19.66 12.45
C ARG A 159 0.09 -18.44 12.35
N LEU A 160 -0.34 -18.08 11.14
CA LEU A 160 -1.22 -16.93 10.95
C LEU A 160 -2.62 -17.15 11.55
N ALA A 161 -3.15 -18.37 11.47
CA ALA A 161 -4.43 -18.73 12.07
C ALA A 161 -4.39 -18.66 13.60
N ALA A 162 -3.26 -18.99 14.23
CA ALA A 162 -3.06 -18.85 15.66
C ALA A 162 -2.80 -17.39 16.10
N ALA A 163 -2.03 -16.65 15.32
CA ALA A 163 -1.61 -15.29 15.69
C ALA A 163 -2.73 -14.24 15.55
N ARG A 164 -3.58 -14.34 14.52
CA ARG A 164 -4.66 -13.35 14.29
C ARG A 164 -5.63 -13.20 15.47
N PRO A 165 -6.23 -14.27 16.01
CA PRO A 165 -7.13 -14.14 17.16
C PRO A 165 -6.42 -13.56 18.37
N ALA A 166 -5.15 -13.89 18.58
CA ALA A 166 -4.35 -13.41 19.70
C ALA A 166 -4.16 -11.87 19.62
N VAL A 167 -3.82 -11.34 18.43
CA VAL A 167 -3.72 -9.88 18.22
C VAL A 167 -5.08 -9.21 18.35
N THR A 168 -6.14 -9.83 17.82
CA THR A 168 -7.50 -9.29 17.93
C THR A 168 -7.94 -9.18 19.40
N ALA A 169 -7.66 -10.21 20.21
CA ALA A 169 -8.01 -10.19 21.64
C ALA A 169 -7.33 -9.03 22.40
N ILE A 170 -6.04 -8.77 22.14
CA ILE A 170 -5.33 -7.63 22.72
C ILE A 170 -5.94 -6.29 22.24
N ALA A 171 -6.25 -6.20 20.96
CA ALA A 171 -6.83 -5.00 20.36
C ALA A 171 -8.20 -4.66 20.99
N ASP A 172 -9.03 -5.67 21.21
CA ASP A 172 -10.34 -5.55 21.85
C ASP A 172 -10.20 -5.19 23.33
N GLU A 173 -9.28 -5.83 24.07
CA GLU A 173 -9.00 -5.55 25.48
C GLU A 173 -8.59 -4.09 25.71
N HIS A 174 -7.74 -3.58 24.83
CA HIS A 174 -7.23 -2.21 24.92
C HIS A 174 -8.06 -1.18 24.14
N HIS A 175 -9.16 -1.59 23.51
CA HIS A 175 -10.00 -0.73 22.66
C HIS A 175 -9.18 0.05 21.61
N VAL A 176 -8.33 -0.66 20.87
CA VAL A 176 -7.52 -0.14 19.77
C VAL A 176 -7.84 -0.92 18.50
N PRO A 177 -8.00 -0.27 17.35
CA PRO A 177 -8.12 -0.99 16.08
C PRO A 177 -6.93 -1.94 15.85
N THR A 178 -7.22 -3.17 15.41
CA THR A 178 -6.20 -4.21 15.24
C THR A 178 -5.04 -3.77 14.35
N GLU A 179 -5.34 -3.01 13.30
CA GLU A 179 -4.35 -2.45 12.37
C GLU A 179 -3.47 -1.36 12.99
N ASN A 180 -3.94 -0.69 14.04
CA ASN A 180 -3.16 0.28 14.80
C ASN A 180 -2.28 -0.41 15.85
N LEU A 181 -2.77 -1.52 16.44
CA LEU A 181 -1.98 -2.33 17.36
C LEU A 181 -0.81 -3.01 16.63
N LEU A 182 -1.07 -3.62 15.47
CA LEU A 182 -0.02 -4.25 14.67
C LEU A 182 -0.39 -4.23 13.18
N LEU A 183 0.50 -3.70 12.36
CA LEU A 183 0.29 -3.65 10.91
C LEU A 183 0.04 -5.06 10.37
N PRO A 184 -1.05 -5.29 9.62
CA PRO A 184 -1.39 -6.61 9.07
C PRO A 184 -0.28 -7.22 8.20
N ASP A 185 0.50 -6.38 7.50
CA ASP A 185 1.63 -6.85 6.70
C ASP A 185 2.78 -7.34 7.59
N LEU A 186 3.06 -6.68 8.71
CA LEU A 186 4.10 -7.09 9.64
C LEU A 186 3.73 -8.43 10.30
N LEU A 187 2.49 -8.61 10.73
CA LEU A 187 2.00 -9.89 11.23
C LEU A 187 2.15 -11.01 10.18
N ARG A 188 1.80 -10.73 8.92
CA ARG A 188 1.96 -11.70 7.82
C ARG A 188 3.42 -12.06 7.59
N ARG A 189 4.33 -11.08 7.62
CA ARG A 189 5.78 -11.33 7.48
C ARG A 189 6.31 -12.19 8.61
N LEU A 190 5.92 -11.90 9.85
CA LEU A 190 6.30 -12.70 11.02
C LEU A 190 5.83 -14.16 10.88
N CYS A 191 4.61 -14.39 10.42
CA CYS A 191 4.09 -15.75 10.24
C CYS A 191 4.68 -16.47 9.02
N TRP A 192 5.06 -15.75 7.96
CA TRP A 192 5.62 -16.31 6.73
C TRP A 192 7.10 -16.66 6.87
N THR A 193 7.87 -15.78 7.46
CA THR A 193 9.31 -15.96 7.69
C THR A 193 9.61 -15.59 9.14
N PRO A 194 9.25 -16.47 10.09
CA PRO A 194 9.52 -16.20 11.51
C PRO A 194 11.03 -16.18 11.79
N PRO A 195 11.49 -15.55 12.88
CA PRO A 195 12.85 -15.73 13.36
C PRO A 195 13.10 -17.20 13.74
N ALA A 196 14.36 -17.61 13.76
CA ALA A 196 14.75 -18.99 14.08
C ALA A 196 14.29 -19.39 15.49
N ASP A 197 14.42 -18.46 16.44
CA ASP A 197 13.90 -18.62 17.79
C ASP A 197 12.58 -17.85 17.92
N LEU A 198 11.59 -18.49 18.53
CA LEU A 198 10.27 -17.92 18.77
C LEU A 198 10.10 -17.45 20.23
N ASP A 199 11.23 -17.13 20.88
CA ASP A 199 11.17 -16.50 22.19
C ASP A 199 10.71 -15.03 22.10
N ASP A 200 10.39 -14.46 23.24
CA ASP A 200 9.84 -13.10 23.29
C ASP A 200 10.83 -12.04 22.77
N ALA A 201 12.13 -12.26 22.97
CA ALA A 201 13.17 -11.32 22.55
C ALA A 201 13.33 -11.33 21.02
N ALA A 202 13.39 -12.51 20.40
CA ALA A 202 13.52 -12.65 18.95
C ALA A 202 12.28 -12.09 18.22
N VAL A 203 11.08 -12.35 18.76
CA VAL A 203 9.84 -11.77 18.23
C VAL A 203 9.82 -10.25 18.40
N ALA A 204 10.22 -9.72 19.56
CA ALA A 204 10.33 -8.28 19.80
C ALA A 204 11.31 -7.61 18.81
N ASP A 205 12.46 -8.22 18.56
CA ASP A 205 13.45 -7.70 17.62
C ASP A 205 12.92 -7.72 16.18
N PHE A 206 12.23 -8.77 15.78
CA PHE A 206 11.55 -8.85 14.48
C PHE A 206 10.52 -7.73 14.30
N LEU A 207 9.67 -7.52 15.31
CA LEU A 207 8.65 -6.48 15.30
C LEU A 207 9.29 -5.09 15.24
N ARG A 208 10.35 -4.87 16.03
CA ARG A 208 11.11 -3.60 16.05
C ARG A 208 11.74 -3.31 14.68
N ALA A 209 12.37 -4.30 14.06
CA ALA A 209 12.95 -4.19 12.72
C ALA A 209 11.87 -3.89 11.67
N GLY A 210 10.65 -4.38 11.87
CA GLY A 210 9.48 -4.09 11.04
C GLY A 210 8.80 -2.74 11.32
N GLY A 211 9.34 -1.94 12.25
CA GLY A 211 8.87 -0.60 12.57
C GLY A 211 7.76 -0.53 13.62
N ALA A 212 7.50 -1.60 14.36
CA ALA A 212 6.60 -1.56 15.51
C ALA A 212 7.18 -0.66 16.63
N ARG A 213 6.30 0.07 17.31
CA ARG A 213 6.65 0.95 18.43
C ARG A 213 6.86 0.13 19.71
N PRO A 214 7.60 0.65 20.70
CA PRO A 214 7.76 -0.03 21.97
C PRO A 214 6.43 -0.50 22.58
N TRP A 215 5.42 0.36 22.65
CA TRP A 215 4.11 0.01 23.20
C TRP A 215 3.42 -1.16 22.47
N GLN A 216 3.58 -1.24 21.14
CA GLN A 216 3.05 -2.35 20.34
C GLN A 216 3.80 -3.66 20.63
N ILE A 217 5.12 -3.58 20.75
CA ILE A 217 5.99 -4.72 21.06
C ILE A 217 5.66 -5.26 22.46
N ASP A 218 5.55 -4.38 23.44
CA ASP A 218 5.27 -4.74 24.85
C ASP A 218 3.94 -5.50 24.98
N LEU A 219 2.94 -5.12 24.21
CA LEU A 219 1.65 -5.80 24.20
C LEU A 219 1.63 -7.10 23.39
N THR A 220 2.44 -7.21 22.34
CA THR A 220 2.23 -8.27 21.34
C THR A 220 3.33 -9.33 21.28
N ALA A 221 4.59 -9.01 21.64
CA ALA A 221 5.71 -9.92 21.42
C ALA A 221 5.54 -11.28 22.15
N HIS A 222 5.24 -11.26 23.44
CA HIS A 222 5.04 -12.47 24.23
C HIS A 222 3.87 -13.33 23.71
N VAL A 223 2.75 -12.68 23.43
CA VAL A 223 1.53 -13.36 22.98
C VAL A 223 1.73 -13.99 21.60
N LEU A 224 2.41 -13.26 20.70
CA LEU A 224 2.75 -13.79 19.38
C LEU A 224 3.75 -14.94 19.45
N GLY A 225 4.84 -14.81 20.21
CA GLY A 225 5.79 -15.90 20.42
C GLY A 225 5.11 -17.17 20.92
N SER A 226 4.23 -17.03 21.91
CA SER A 226 3.43 -18.15 22.45
C SER A 226 2.46 -18.74 21.40
N ALA A 227 1.83 -17.92 20.58
CA ALA A 227 0.91 -18.39 19.55
C ALA A 227 1.64 -19.16 18.44
N LEU A 228 2.81 -18.65 18.02
CA LEU A 228 3.61 -19.30 16.98
C LEU A 228 4.17 -20.65 17.45
N ARG A 229 4.74 -20.72 18.66
CA ARG A 229 5.24 -21.98 19.24
C ARG A 229 4.14 -23.05 19.35
N ARG A 230 2.94 -22.65 19.76
CA ARG A 230 1.78 -23.58 19.81
C ARG A 230 1.40 -24.09 18.42
N ALA A 231 1.43 -23.21 17.41
CA ALA A 231 1.13 -23.63 16.05
C ALA A 231 2.13 -24.68 15.53
N GLU A 232 3.42 -24.50 15.79
CA GLU A 232 4.47 -25.45 15.38
C GLU A 232 4.35 -26.80 16.11
N ALA A 233 3.98 -26.79 17.39
CA ALA A 233 3.80 -28.03 18.17
C ALA A 233 2.60 -28.86 17.70
N HIS A 234 1.65 -28.32 16.97
CA HIS A 234 0.49 -29.07 16.44
C HIS A 234 0.70 -29.65 15.04
N VAL A 235 1.81 -29.32 14.38
CA VAL A 235 2.15 -29.82 13.03
C VAL A 235 3.00 -31.07 13.09
N VAL A 236 3.56 -31.41 14.23
CA VAL A 236 4.32 -32.66 14.50
C VAL A 236 3.37 -33.76 15.01
#